data_2594c5ab60121caf84b410ce663b5800
#
_entry.id   2594c5ab60121caf84b410ce663b5800
#
_cell.length_a   1.000
_cell.length_b   1.000
_cell.length_c   1.000
_cell.angle_alpha   90.00
_cell.angle_beta   90.00
_cell.angle_gamma   90.00
#
_symmetry.space_group_name_H-M   'P 1'
#
loop_
_entity.id
_entity.type
_entity.pdbx_description
1 polymer ?
#
loop_
_entity_poly.entity_id
_entity_poly.type
_entity_poly.pdbx_seq_one_letter_code
_entity_poly.pdbx_strand_id
1 'polypeptide(L)'
;MDITNCRVNLSDEYKVICLCGSTKFKKSFEKINAMLTLNSKIVVAPAVWAHSDGIEITGNQKLKLDVLHKQKIYMSDCILVVNENGYWGDSTKGEIEYAINHNKPVFYCFDFDGYYNHYNDYLFKHYTP
;
A
#
# COMPACT_ATOMS: atom_id res chain seq x y z
N MET A 1 -9.31 -0.81 13.24
CA MET A 1 -8.97 0.49 12.66
C MET A 1 -10.08 0.97 11.74
N ASP A 2 -10.40 2.23 11.82
CA ASP A 2 -11.45 2.82 11.01
C ASP A 2 -10.86 3.43 9.74
N ILE A 3 -11.20 2.88 8.58
CA ILE A 3 -10.71 3.37 7.30
C ILE A 3 -11.31 4.72 6.89
N THR A 4 -12.34 5.20 7.59
CA THR A 4 -12.86 6.53 7.30
C THR A 4 -11.82 7.62 7.54
N ASN A 5 -10.77 7.30 8.32
CA ASN A 5 -9.64 8.19 8.55
C ASN A 5 -8.56 8.08 7.46
N CYS A 6 -8.70 7.19 6.50
CA CYS A 6 -7.82 7.13 5.35
C CYS A 6 -8.04 8.38 4.52
N ARG A 7 -7.00 9.21 4.41
CA ARG A 7 -7.09 10.55 3.82
C ARG A 7 -6.80 10.59 2.33
N VAL A 8 -6.52 9.43 1.76
CA VAL A 8 -6.11 9.36 0.36
C VAL A 8 -7.33 9.29 -0.52
N ASN A 9 -7.46 10.26 -1.40
CA ASN A 9 -8.46 10.25 -2.47
C ASN A 9 -7.70 10.39 -3.79
N LEU A 10 -7.55 9.26 -4.49
CA LEU A 10 -6.71 9.19 -5.68
C LEU A 10 -7.49 9.65 -6.91
N SER A 11 -6.84 10.51 -7.70
CA SER A 11 -7.42 11.02 -8.93
C SER A 11 -7.51 9.95 -10.01
N ASP A 12 -8.25 10.25 -11.08
CA ASP A 12 -8.49 9.32 -12.19
C ASP A 12 -7.21 8.93 -12.95
N GLU A 13 -6.14 9.69 -12.83
CA GLU A 13 -4.88 9.34 -13.49
C GLU A 13 -4.21 8.11 -12.87
N TYR A 14 -4.57 7.73 -11.62
CA TYR A 14 -4.09 6.51 -10.97
C TYR A 14 -5.18 5.47 -11.00
N LYS A 15 -5.10 4.59 -11.97
CA LYS A 15 -6.12 3.54 -12.16
C LYS A 15 -5.75 2.26 -11.42
N VAL A 16 -4.50 1.84 -11.50
CA VAL A 16 -4.01 0.60 -10.87
C VAL A 16 -3.23 0.96 -9.63
N ILE A 17 -3.74 0.53 -8.48
CA ILE A 17 -3.20 0.84 -7.16
C ILE A 17 -2.66 -0.44 -6.52
N CYS A 18 -1.40 -0.45 -6.14
CA CYS A 18 -0.83 -1.57 -5.38
C CYS A 18 -0.85 -1.24 -3.89
N LEU A 19 -1.54 -2.07 -3.11
CA LEU A 19 -1.55 -1.95 -1.66
C LEU A 19 -0.30 -2.61 -1.09
N CYS A 20 0.41 -1.89 -0.24
CA CYS A 20 1.59 -2.36 0.47
C CYS A 20 1.39 -2.19 1.97
N GLY A 21 2.04 -3.01 2.77
CA GLY A 21 1.92 -2.91 4.22
C GLY A 21 2.13 -4.26 4.89
N SER A 22 2.10 -4.27 6.21
CA SER A 22 2.24 -5.51 6.98
C SER A 22 1.03 -6.43 6.79
N THR A 23 1.28 -7.70 6.55
CA THR A 23 0.20 -8.70 6.39
C THR A 23 -0.59 -8.94 7.67
N LYS A 24 -0.16 -8.39 8.81
CA LYS A 24 -0.97 -8.44 10.03
C LYS A 24 -2.20 -7.52 9.96
N PHE A 25 -2.25 -6.59 9.01
CA PHE A 25 -3.36 -5.64 8.84
C PHE A 25 -4.40 -6.10 7.81
N LYS A 26 -4.62 -7.40 7.70
CA LYS A 26 -5.52 -7.98 6.69
C LYS A 26 -6.87 -7.29 6.61
N LYS A 27 -7.51 -7.01 7.74
CA LYS A 27 -8.83 -6.37 7.75
C LYS A 27 -8.80 -4.96 7.15
N SER A 28 -7.75 -4.20 7.44
CA SER A 28 -7.60 -2.86 6.86
C SER A 28 -7.38 -2.93 5.35
N PHE A 29 -6.56 -3.89 4.88
CA PHE A 29 -6.40 -4.13 3.45
C PHE A 29 -7.74 -4.43 2.78
N GLU A 30 -8.54 -5.31 3.36
CA GLU A 30 -9.84 -5.68 2.79
C GLU A 30 -10.77 -4.48 2.66
N LYS A 31 -10.85 -3.66 3.69
CA LYS A 31 -11.71 -2.47 3.69
C LYS A 31 -11.24 -1.43 2.69
N ILE A 32 -9.94 -1.17 2.64
CA ILE A 32 -9.35 -0.19 1.71
C ILE A 32 -9.52 -0.68 0.27
N ASN A 33 -9.30 -1.97 0.03
CA ASN A 33 -9.51 -2.57 -1.29
C ASN A 33 -10.97 -2.37 -1.74
N ALA A 34 -11.92 -2.69 -0.87
CA ALA A 34 -13.34 -2.52 -1.18
C ALA A 34 -13.67 -1.05 -1.50
N MET A 35 -13.17 -0.12 -0.70
CA MET A 35 -13.39 1.31 -0.92
C MET A 35 -12.85 1.77 -2.28
N LEU A 36 -11.62 1.42 -2.59
CA LEU A 36 -10.99 1.79 -3.87
C LEU A 36 -11.70 1.13 -5.05
N THR A 37 -12.07 -0.13 -4.90
CA THR A 37 -12.78 -0.87 -5.96
C THR A 37 -14.13 -0.23 -6.26
N LEU A 38 -14.86 0.17 -5.22
CA LEU A 38 -16.13 0.88 -5.38
C LEU A 38 -15.94 2.26 -6.03
N ASN A 39 -14.74 2.82 -5.96
CA ASN A 39 -14.38 4.07 -6.64
C ASN A 39 -13.70 3.84 -7.99
N SER A 40 -13.93 2.67 -8.58
CA SER A 40 -13.46 2.31 -9.93
C SER A 40 -11.95 2.17 -10.07
N LYS A 41 -11.24 1.86 -8.99
CA LYS A 41 -9.81 1.56 -9.06
C LYS A 41 -9.58 0.06 -9.24
N ILE A 42 -8.51 -0.27 -9.94
CA ILE A 42 -8.02 -1.64 -10.04
C ILE A 42 -7.02 -1.82 -8.91
N VAL A 43 -7.31 -2.74 -7.99
CA VAL A 43 -6.48 -2.92 -6.80
C VAL A 43 -5.68 -4.20 -6.92
N VAL A 44 -4.38 -4.08 -6.67
CA VAL A 44 -3.46 -5.20 -6.56
C VAL A 44 -2.97 -5.25 -5.12
N ALA A 45 -2.99 -6.42 -4.51
CA ALA A 45 -2.74 -6.55 -3.09
C ALA A 45 -2.00 -7.87 -2.77
N PRO A 46 -1.42 -8.01 -1.56
CA PRO A 46 -0.93 -9.31 -1.11
C PRO A 46 -2.04 -10.35 -1.11
N ALA A 47 -1.69 -11.60 -1.40
CA ALA A 47 -2.65 -12.70 -1.38
C ALA A 47 -2.39 -13.69 -0.24
N VAL A 48 -1.19 -13.70 0.32
CA VAL A 48 -0.81 -14.58 1.43
C VAL A 48 -0.69 -13.74 2.70
N TRP A 49 -1.54 -14.02 3.66
CA TRP A 49 -1.66 -13.26 4.90
C TRP A 49 -1.03 -14.05 6.06
N ALA A 50 0.28 -14.29 5.97
CA ALA A 50 1.00 -15.16 6.89
C ALA A 50 0.82 -14.75 8.36
N HIS A 51 0.97 -13.46 8.67
CA HIS A 51 0.80 -12.98 10.05
C HIS A 51 -0.64 -13.11 10.53
N SER A 52 -1.59 -12.62 9.75
CA SER A 52 -3.00 -12.56 10.16
C SER A 52 -3.64 -13.95 10.24
N ASP A 53 -3.29 -14.84 9.30
CA ASP A 53 -3.89 -16.17 9.22
C ASP A 53 -3.07 -17.23 9.96
N GLY A 54 -1.93 -16.87 10.57
CA GLY A 54 -1.07 -17.79 11.28
C GLY A 54 -0.44 -18.86 10.36
N ILE A 55 -0.21 -18.51 9.10
CA ILE A 55 0.37 -19.42 8.11
C ILE A 55 1.89 -19.30 8.17
N GLU A 56 2.58 -20.44 8.31
CA GLU A 56 4.03 -20.46 8.20
C GLU A 56 4.44 -20.52 6.73
N ILE A 57 5.40 -19.67 6.38
CA ILE A 57 6.04 -19.70 5.06
C ILE A 57 7.54 -19.90 5.24
N THR A 58 8.16 -20.61 4.30
CA THR A 58 9.61 -20.81 4.29
C THR A 58 10.33 -19.51 3.90
N GLY A 59 11.63 -19.42 4.22
CA GLY A 59 12.44 -18.28 3.77
C GLY A 59 12.46 -18.15 2.25
N ASN A 60 12.47 -19.26 1.53
CA ASN A 60 12.44 -19.25 0.07
C ASN A 60 11.10 -18.76 -0.48
N GLN A 61 10.00 -19.17 0.14
CA GLN A 61 8.67 -18.65 -0.21
C GLN A 61 8.58 -17.15 0.03
N LYS A 62 9.11 -16.67 1.16
CA LYS A 62 9.12 -15.26 1.47
C LYS A 62 9.89 -14.45 0.43
N LEU A 63 11.05 -14.92 0.00
CA LEU A 63 11.83 -14.25 -1.04
C LEU A 63 11.05 -14.16 -2.34
N LYS A 64 10.35 -15.24 -2.72
CA LYS A 64 9.52 -15.24 -3.93
C LYS A 64 8.35 -14.27 -3.83
N LEU A 65 7.72 -14.21 -2.66
CA LEU A 65 6.62 -13.27 -2.43
C LEU A 65 7.10 -11.82 -2.49
N ASP A 66 8.28 -11.51 -1.94
CA ASP A 66 8.85 -10.18 -1.98
C ASP A 66 9.15 -9.74 -3.43
N VAL A 67 9.73 -10.63 -4.23
CA VAL A 67 10.00 -10.36 -5.66
C VAL A 67 8.69 -10.15 -6.41
N LEU A 68 7.71 -11.02 -6.19
CA LEU A 68 6.42 -10.94 -6.87
C LEU A 68 5.69 -9.65 -6.52
N HIS A 69 5.74 -9.23 -5.26
CA HIS A 69 5.08 -7.99 -4.85
C HIS A 69 5.72 -6.76 -5.50
N LYS A 70 7.04 -6.75 -5.67
CA LYS A 70 7.73 -5.69 -6.41
C LYS A 70 7.30 -5.66 -7.87
N GLN A 71 7.06 -6.83 -8.49
CA GLN A 71 6.50 -6.87 -9.84
C GLN A 71 5.09 -6.28 -9.89
N LYS A 72 4.28 -6.53 -8.87
CA LYS A 72 2.94 -5.92 -8.74
C LYS A 72 3.06 -4.40 -8.66
N ILE A 73 4.03 -3.88 -7.92
CA ILE A 73 4.30 -2.45 -7.83
C ILE A 73 4.66 -1.89 -9.20
N TYR A 74 5.55 -2.57 -9.91
CA TYR A 74 5.98 -2.15 -11.25
C TYR A 74 4.81 -2.05 -12.23
N MET A 75 3.85 -2.97 -12.13
CA MET A 75 2.65 -2.98 -12.97
C MET A 75 1.60 -1.95 -12.57
N SER A 76 1.77 -1.29 -11.44
CA SER A 76 0.79 -0.36 -10.89
C SER A 76 1.14 1.09 -11.23
N ASP A 77 0.17 1.98 -11.13
CA ASP A 77 0.39 3.40 -11.33
C ASP A 77 0.98 4.06 -10.08
N CYS A 78 0.64 3.54 -8.92
CA CYS A 78 1.13 4.03 -7.64
C CYS A 78 0.99 2.95 -6.58
N ILE A 79 1.55 3.21 -5.40
CA ILE A 79 1.31 2.36 -4.23
C ILE A 79 0.59 3.16 -3.15
N LEU A 80 -0.23 2.46 -2.40
CA LEU A 80 -0.88 2.97 -1.20
C LEU A 80 -0.45 2.11 -0.02
N VAL A 81 0.26 2.71 0.93
CA VAL A 81 0.76 2.02 2.10
C VAL A 81 -0.32 1.98 3.17
N VAL A 82 -0.71 0.76 3.55
CA VAL A 82 -1.67 0.53 4.64
C VAL A 82 -0.88 0.58 5.96
N ASN A 83 -0.71 1.77 6.47
CA ASN A 83 0.13 2.06 7.62
C ASN A 83 -0.67 2.29 8.89
N GLU A 84 -1.33 1.25 9.37
CA GLU A 84 -2.09 1.30 10.62
C GLU A 84 -1.22 1.83 11.76
N ASN A 85 -1.70 2.86 12.45
CA ASN A 85 -0.95 3.55 13.51
C ASN A 85 0.44 4.07 13.08
N GLY A 86 0.61 4.37 11.80
CA GLY A 86 1.86 4.84 11.25
C GLY A 86 2.92 3.75 11.08
N TYR A 87 2.54 2.47 11.23
CA TYR A 87 3.50 1.37 11.23
C TYR A 87 3.64 0.72 9.86
N TRP A 88 4.87 0.39 9.50
CA TRP A 88 5.20 -0.61 8.48
C TRP A 88 6.50 -1.32 8.87
N GLY A 89 6.68 -2.53 8.37
CA GLY A 89 7.86 -3.34 8.63
C GLY A 89 8.94 -3.19 7.56
N ASP A 90 9.98 -4.02 7.66
CA ASP A 90 11.13 -3.96 6.76
C ASP A 90 10.79 -4.31 5.31
N SER A 91 9.91 -5.29 5.08
CA SER A 91 9.48 -5.64 3.73
C SER A 91 8.78 -4.47 3.05
N THR A 92 7.90 -3.80 3.77
CA THR A 92 7.18 -2.63 3.26
C THR A 92 8.14 -1.46 3.00
N LYS A 93 9.13 -1.28 3.87
CA LYS A 93 10.16 -0.27 3.64
C LYS A 93 10.88 -0.50 2.30
N GLY A 94 11.24 -1.74 2.01
CA GLY A 94 11.86 -2.10 0.73
C GLY A 94 10.93 -1.85 -0.46
N GLU A 95 9.64 -2.08 -0.28
CA GLU A 95 8.63 -1.80 -1.31
C GLU A 95 8.48 -0.31 -1.58
N ILE A 96 8.49 0.50 -0.54
CA ILE A 96 8.46 1.96 -0.66
C ILE A 96 9.67 2.46 -1.43
N GLU A 97 10.86 1.99 -1.06
CA GLU A 97 12.11 2.34 -1.76
C GLU A 97 12.08 1.91 -3.22
N TYR A 98 11.58 0.71 -3.50
CA TYR A 98 11.42 0.22 -4.86
C TYR A 98 10.49 1.13 -5.67
N ALA A 99 9.36 1.50 -5.12
CA ALA A 99 8.40 2.38 -5.78
C ALA A 99 9.03 3.74 -6.10
N ILE A 100 9.73 4.34 -5.16
CA ILE A 100 10.43 5.61 -5.34
C ILE A 100 11.46 5.51 -6.47
N ASN A 101 12.24 4.44 -6.47
CA ASN A 101 13.29 4.25 -7.47
C ASN A 101 12.74 3.99 -8.88
N HIS A 102 11.48 3.58 -8.99
CA HIS A 102 10.80 3.34 -10.26
C HIS A 102 9.79 4.43 -10.61
N ASN A 103 9.90 5.58 -9.95
CA ASN A 103 9.04 6.75 -10.19
C ASN A 103 7.56 6.46 -10.01
N LYS A 104 7.23 5.54 -9.08
CA LYS A 104 5.85 5.28 -8.69
C LYS A 104 5.52 6.14 -7.48
N PRO A 105 4.48 6.98 -7.53
CA PRO A 105 4.06 7.75 -6.36
C PRO A 105 3.72 6.86 -5.18
N VAL A 106 4.07 7.31 -3.98
CA VAL A 106 3.82 6.59 -2.72
C VAL A 106 2.84 7.40 -1.90
N PHE A 107 1.72 6.78 -1.59
CA PHE A 107 0.68 7.36 -0.76
C PHE A 107 0.52 6.55 0.51
N TYR A 108 0.11 7.20 1.58
CA TYR A 108 -0.10 6.56 2.88
C TYR A 108 -1.57 6.72 3.29
N CYS A 109 -2.17 5.65 3.82
CA CYS A 109 -3.56 5.69 4.28
C CYS A 109 -3.73 6.65 5.45
N PHE A 110 -2.74 6.71 6.35
CA PHE A 110 -2.82 7.51 7.57
C PHE A 110 -1.58 8.38 7.71
N ASP A 111 -1.77 9.59 8.23
CA ASP A 111 -0.68 10.49 8.52
C ASP A 111 0.18 9.94 9.65
N PHE A 112 1.48 10.24 9.61
CA PHE A 112 2.43 9.90 10.65
C PHE A 112 3.58 10.91 10.66
N ASP A 113 4.23 11.04 11.79
CA ASP A 113 5.26 12.07 12.00
C ASP A 113 6.43 11.91 11.03
N GLY A 114 6.76 12.98 10.35
CA GLY A 114 7.96 13.11 9.53
C GLY A 114 7.84 12.61 8.09
N TYR A 115 6.87 11.77 7.76
CA TYR A 115 6.79 11.17 6.43
C TYR A 115 5.63 11.69 5.59
N TYR A 116 4.47 11.89 6.19
CA TYR A 116 3.34 12.31 5.40
C TYR A 116 3.62 13.64 4.67
N ASN A 117 4.39 14.52 5.27
CA ASN A 117 4.73 15.80 4.67
C ASN A 117 5.49 15.68 3.35
N HIS A 118 6.21 14.57 3.17
CA HIS A 118 7.01 14.40 1.95
C HIS A 118 6.16 13.88 0.79
N TYR A 119 5.36 12.87 1.02
CA TYR A 119 4.57 12.22 -0.05
C TYR A 119 3.12 12.67 -0.07
N ASN A 120 2.52 12.92 1.08
CA ASN A 120 1.14 13.39 1.14
C ASN A 120 1.00 14.81 0.64
N ASP A 121 2.04 15.64 0.75
CA ASP A 121 2.03 16.96 0.11
C ASP A 121 1.88 16.85 -1.39
N TYR A 122 2.61 15.91 -2.01
CA TYR A 122 2.45 15.63 -3.42
C TYR A 122 1.02 15.19 -3.72
N LEU A 123 0.48 14.31 -2.91
CA LEU A 123 -0.86 13.79 -3.05
C LEU A 123 -1.90 14.91 -2.98
N PHE A 124 -1.83 15.76 -1.96
CA PHE A 124 -2.78 16.85 -1.79
C PHE A 124 -2.66 17.93 -2.85
N LYS A 125 -1.49 18.12 -3.42
CA LYS A 125 -1.31 19.05 -4.54
C LYS A 125 -1.91 18.54 -5.84
N HIS A 126 -1.90 17.21 -6.04
CA HIS A 126 -2.31 16.57 -7.30
C HIS A 126 -3.66 15.89 -7.20
N TYR A 127 -4.12 15.58 -5.99
CA TYR A 127 -5.37 14.87 -5.71
C TYR A 127 -6.14 15.61 -4.65
N THR A 128 -6.80 16.65 -5.03
CA THR A 128 -7.73 17.31 -4.12
C THR A 128 -9.02 16.51 -4.12
N PRO A 129 -9.50 16.11 -2.93
CA PRO A 129 -10.79 15.45 -2.83
C PRO A 129 -11.90 16.30 -3.41
#